data_395811d134604a34634093ec71026f04
#
_entry.id   395811d134604a34634093ec71026f04
#
_cell.length_a   1.000
_cell.length_b   1.000
_cell.length_c   1.000
_cell.angle_alpha   90.00
_cell.angle_beta   90.00
_cell.angle_gamma   90.00
#
_symmetry.space_group_name_H-M   'P 1'
#
loop_
_entity.id
_entity.type
_entity.pdbx_description
1 polymer ?
#
loop_
_entity_poly.entity_id
_entity_poly.type
_entity_poly.pdbx_seq_one_letter_code
_entity_poly.pdbx_strand_id
1 'polypeptide(L)'
;SEVKKLGSLSFPPPAGIRVLLMPIDLGDVAGTLPPFLSGWRRAIERLRGVAPCRSGIGYLTIDERWTPAGARHRRPGLHVDGWADDADGGPWGGGGGWGGREAGMVVAASHVGSVAYAQSFAGAPRRYGDCEHVREQCDPARRVVLAAGTAYQLGGLAVHETLPAEHDQVRQFVRLSMPSGAAWPVSCTPNPLGIPPGGPMALPRPPSFTRWVPTTARR
;
A
#
# COMPACT_ATOMS: atom_id res chain seq x y z
N SER A 1 -9.54 7.80 -12.48
CA SER A 1 -9.00 6.86 -11.47
C SER A 1 -10.04 6.55 -10.41
N GLU A 2 -10.11 5.29 -9.98
CA GLU A 2 -11.12 4.86 -9.01
C GLU A 2 -10.63 5.13 -7.58
N VAL A 3 -11.46 5.84 -6.80
CA VAL A 3 -11.31 6.00 -5.34
C VAL A 3 -12.68 5.68 -4.72
N LYS A 4 -12.78 4.56 -4.02
CA LYS A 4 -14.06 4.07 -3.49
C LYS A 4 -13.97 3.81 -1.99
N LYS A 5 -14.88 4.39 -1.22
CA LYS A 5 -15.03 4.10 0.21
C LYS A 5 -15.70 2.73 0.39
N LEU A 6 -15.11 1.86 1.21
CA LEU A 6 -15.56 0.47 1.40
C LEU A 6 -16.19 0.21 2.78
N GLY A 7 -16.01 1.09 3.75
CA GLY A 7 -16.57 0.98 5.10
C GLY A 7 -15.53 1.00 6.21
N SER A 8 -15.98 0.78 7.44
CA SER A 8 -15.14 0.88 8.64
C SER A 8 -14.16 -0.29 8.77
N LEU A 9 -13.01 0.00 9.36
CA LEU A 9 -11.99 -0.95 9.76
C LEU A 9 -11.51 -0.64 11.18
N SER A 10 -11.51 -1.66 12.04
CA SER A 10 -10.92 -1.58 13.37
C SER A 10 -9.45 -2.03 13.32
N PHE A 11 -8.59 -1.28 13.99
CA PHE A 11 -7.17 -1.59 14.10
C PHE A 11 -6.88 -2.31 15.41
N PRO A 12 -5.92 -3.25 15.46
CA PRO A 12 -5.45 -3.81 16.71
C PRO A 12 -4.66 -2.76 17.51
N PRO A 13 -4.40 -2.99 18.80
CA PRO A 13 -3.41 -2.18 19.52
C PRO A 13 -2.07 -2.16 18.78
N PRO A 14 -1.40 -1.00 18.66
CA PRO A 14 -0.12 -0.91 17.97
C PRO A 14 0.96 -1.74 18.67
N ALA A 15 1.72 -2.50 17.88
CA ALA A 15 2.80 -3.37 18.32
C ALA A 15 4.13 -3.11 17.61
N GLY A 16 4.24 -1.99 16.88
CA GLY A 16 5.42 -1.61 16.13
C GLY A 16 5.66 -2.48 14.88
N ILE A 17 4.63 -3.09 14.36
CA ILE A 17 4.71 -3.99 13.21
C ILE A 17 5.03 -3.22 11.94
N ARG A 18 6.02 -3.74 11.21
CA ARG A 18 6.42 -3.18 9.91
C ARG A 18 6.70 -4.29 8.91
N VAL A 19 5.79 -4.51 7.99
CA VAL A 19 5.94 -5.40 6.84
C VAL A 19 5.66 -4.65 5.54
N LEU A 20 6.41 -4.96 4.50
CA LEU A 20 6.31 -4.30 3.20
C LEU A 20 6.07 -5.32 2.11
N LEU A 21 4.91 -5.24 1.45
CA LEU A 21 4.55 -6.09 0.31
C LEU A 21 4.83 -7.58 0.55
N MET A 22 4.54 -8.07 1.74
CA MET A 22 4.70 -9.47 2.09
C MET A 22 3.67 -10.30 1.32
N PRO A 23 4.05 -11.34 0.58
CA PRO A 23 3.10 -12.19 -0.13
C PRO A 23 2.23 -12.97 0.84
N ILE A 24 0.92 -12.98 0.59
CA ILE A 24 -0.08 -13.79 1.29
C ILE A 24 -1.08 -14.36 0.28
N ASP A 25 -1.63 -15.54 0.54
CA ASP A 25 -2.71 -16.08 -0.28
C ASP A 25 -4.05 -15.49 0.15
N LEU A 26 -4.70 -14.75 -0.76
CA LEU A 26 -6.02 -14.18 -0.51
C LEU A 26 -7.12 -15.24 -0.43
N GLY A 27 -6.90 -16.45 -0.96
CA GLY A 27 -7.79 -17.59 -0.82
C GLY A 27 -7.73 -18.22 0.58
N ASP A 28 -6.55 -18.14 1.23
CA ASP A 28 -6.30 -18.67 2.57
C ASP A 28 -5.46 -17.71 3.41
N VAL A 29 -6.06 -16.58 3.80
CA VAL A 29 -5.41 -15.61 4.68
C VAL A 29 -5.02 -16.24 6.03
N ALA A 30 -5.86 -17.12 6.57
CA ALA A 30 -5.63 -17.72 7.88
C ALA A 30 -4.38 -18.61 7.88
N GLY A 31 -4.20 -19.43 6.84
CA GLY A 31 -3.07 -20.37 6.70
C GLY A 31 -1.77 -19.69 6.26
N THR A 32 -1.86 -18.48 5.65
CA THR A 32 -0.69 -17.78 5.10
C THR A 32 -0.27 -16.54 5.88
N LEU A 33 -1.00 -16.20 6.95
CA LEU A 33 -0.67 -15.08 7.84
C LEU A 33 0.27 -15.55 8.96
N PRO A 34 1.53 -15.04 9.03
CA PRO A 34 2.47 -15.42 10.07
C PRO A 34 1.95 -15.12 11.48
N PRO A 35 2.34 -15.92 12.50
CA PRO A 35 1.87 -15.79 13.89
C PRO A 35 2.07 -14.38 14.48
N PHE A 36 3.16 -13.69 14.17
CA PHE A 36 3.42 -12.33 14.67
C PHE A 36 2.42 -11.29 14.15
N LEU A 37 1.63 -11.61 13.13
CA LEU A 37 0.54 -10.79 12.59
C LEU A 37 -0.85 -11.24 13.10
N SER A 38 -0.93 -12.14 14.06
CA SER A 38 -2.22 -12.66 14.56
C SER A 38 -3.18 -11.57 15.03
N GLY A 39 -2.66 -10.50 15.66
CA GLY A 39 -3.46 -9.33 16.05
C GLY A 39 -4.10 -8.59 14.87
N TRP A 40 -3.50 -8.67 13.70
CA TRP A 40 -3.99 -8.04 12.47
C TRP A 40 -4.97 -8.91 11.67
N ARG A 41 -5.10 -10.18 12.01
CA ARG A 41 -5.93 -11.15 11.25
C ARG A 41 -7.30 -10.59 10.92
N ARG A 42 -8.05 -10.12 11.92
CA ARG A 42 -9.41 -9.60 11.73
C ARG A 42 -9.47 -8.41 10.76
N ALA A 43 -8.51 -7.49 10.86
CA ALA A 43 -8.41 -6.35 9.96
C ALA A 43 -8.10 -6.80 8.52
N ILE A 44 -7.16 -7.74 8.34
CA ILE A 44 -6.76 -8.26 7.03
C ILE A 44 -7.91 -9.03 6.39
N GLU A 45 -8.60 -9.90 7.13
CA GLU A 45 -9.78 -10.62 6.64
C GLU A 45 -10.91 -9.65 6.23
N ARG A 46 -11.11 -8.58 6.98
CA ARG A 46 -12.07 -7.54 6.62
C ARG A 46 -11.68 -6.83 5.32
N LEU A 47 -10.41 -6.46 5.15
CA LEU A 47 -9.91 -5.86 3.91
C LEU A 47 -10.08 -6.83 2.72
N ARG A 48 -9.69 -8.08 2.89
CA ARG A 48 -9.89 -9.14 1.89
C ARG A 48 -11.37 -9.31 1.54
N GLY A 49 -12.26 -9.28 2.54
CA GLY A 49 -13.71 -9.41 2.35
C GLY A 49 -14.34 -8.32 1.50
N VAL A 50 -13.73 -7.13 1.43
CA VAL A 50 -14.20 -5.99 0.62
C VAL A 50 -13.32 -5.72 -0.62
N ALA A 51 -12.24 -6.49 -0.78
CA ALA A 51 -11.34 -6.37 -1.92
C ALA A 51 -11.99 -6.83 -3.23
N PRO A 52 -11.60 -6.26 -4.39
CA PRO A 52 -12.13 -6.67 -5.69
C PRO A 52 -11.68 -8.08 -6.10
N CYS A 53 -10.57 -8.58 -5.57
CA CYS A 53 -10.07 -9.93 -5.77
C CYS A 53 -9.89 -10.64 -4.42
N ARG A 54 -10.26 -11.92 -4.35
CA ARG A 54 -10.26 -12.70 -3.11
C ARG A 54 -9.47 -14.00 -3.19
N SER A 55 -8.70 -14.18 -4.23
CA SER A 55 -7.88 -15.39 -4.46
C SER A 55 -6.55 -15.00 -5.11
N GLY A 56 -5.58 -15.89 -5.07
CA GLY A 56 -4.23 -15.67 -5.57
C GLY A 56 -3.33 -14.91 -4.59
N ILE A 57 -2.08 -14.72 -4.98
CA ILE A 57 -1.08 -14.08 -4.11
C ILE A 57 -1.25 -12.56 -4.16
N GLY A 58 -1.74 -12.00 -3.07
CA GLY A 58 -1.75 -10.57 -2.80
C GLY A 58 -0.55 -10.15 -1.96
N TYR A 59 -0.39 -8.84 -1.75
CA TYR A 59 0.77 -8.31 -1.03
C TYR A 59 0.34 -7.40 0.11
N LEU A 60 0.71 -7.80 1.33
CA LEU A 60 0.38 -7.11 2.56
C LEU A 60 1.47 -6.10 2.94
N THR A 61 1.06 -4.87 3.21
CA THR A 61 1.90 -3.86 3.88
C THR A 61 1.23 -3.43 5.16
N ILE A 62 1.96 -3.51 6.27
CA ILE A 62 1.58 -2.90 7.55
C ILE A 62 2.73 -2.00 7.98
N ASP A 63 2.43 -0.79 8.39
CA ASP A 63 3.43 0.16 8.89
C ASP A 63 2.89 0.85 10.15
N GLU A 64 3.40 0.44 11.30
CA GLU A 64 3.07 1.02 12.59
C GLU A 64 4.26 1.80 13.10
N ARG A 65 4.12 3.08 13.31
CA ARG A 65 5.19 3.88 13.90
C ARG A 65 4.71 5.19 14.49
N TRP A 66 5.52 5.71 15.38
CA TRP A 66 5.42 7.08 15.83
C TRP A 66 5.61 8.03 14.67
N THR A 67 4.71 8.99 14.55
CA THR A 67 4.72 10.03 13.52
C THR A 67 4.56 11.37 14.21
N PRO A 68 5.62 12.18 14.34
CA PRO A 68 5.54 13.51 14.93
C PRO A 68 4.63 14.44 14.12
N ALA A 69 4.09 15.46 14.77
CA ALA A 69 3.40 16.56 14.11
C ALA A 69 4.28 17.16 12.99
N GLY A 70 3.69 17.46 11.85
CA GLY A 70 4.38 17.92 10.66
C GLY A 70 5.09 16.84 9.84
N ALA A 71 5.37 15.67 10.40
CA ALA A 71 5.98 14.56 9.66
C ALA A 71 4.96 13.79 8.82
N ARG A 72 5.44 13.18 7.73
CA ARG A 72 4.64 12.28 6.90
C ARG A 72 4.95 10.82 7.22
N HIS A 73 3.90 10.03 7.44
CA HIS A 73 4.05 8.61 7.76
C HIS A 73 4.52 7.79 6.57
N ARG A 74 4.07 8.10 5.38
CA ARG A 74 4.39 7.38 4.14
C ARG A 74 5.08 8.33 3.15
N ARG A 75 5.35 7.84 1.94
CA ARG A 75 5.99 8.59 0.87
C ARG A 75 5.31 9.96 0.67
N PRO A 76 6.07 11.07 0.68
CA PRO A 76 5.55 12.39 0.33
C PRO A 76 5.34 12.51 -1.17
N GLY A 77 4.62 13.57 -1.56
CA GLY A 77 4.39 13.94 -2.95
C GLY A 77 3.32 13.13 -3.66
N LEU A 78 2.81 13.68 -4.75
CA LEU A 78 1.81 13.01 -5.59
C LEU A 78 2.42 11.80 -6.29
N HIS A 79 1.78 10.66 -6.19
CA HIS A 79 2.24 9.45 -6.83
C HIS A 79 1.10 8.47 -7.08
N VAL A 80 1.38 7.48 -7.91
CA VAL A 80 0.61 6.24 -8.02
C VAL A 80 1.47 5.10 -7.48
N ASP A 81 0.82 4.11 -6.93
CA ASP A 81 1.48 2.86 -6.57
C ASP A 81 1.39 1.89 -7.75
N GLY A 82 2.50 1.31 -8.15
CA GLY A 82 2.49 0.26 -9.14
C GLY A 82 2.73 0.66 -10.60
N TRP A 83 3.24 1.83 -10.83
CA TRP A 83 3.74 2.20 -12.15
C TRP A 83 5.11 1.60 -12.42
N ALA A 84 5.29 1.03 -13.62
CA ALA A 84 6.55 0.59 -14.15
C ALA A 84 7.06 1.58 -15.20
N ASP A 85 8.34 1.87 -15.15
CA ASP A 85 9.02 2.54 -16.24
C ASP A 85 9.80 1.48 -17.04
N ASP A 86 9.45 1.29 -18.30
CA ASP A 86 10.08 0.30 -19.20
C ASP A 86 11.56 0.61 -19.44
N ALA A 87 12.00 1.84 -19.18
CA ALA A 87 13.38 2.27 -19.36
C ALA A 87 14.40 1.58 -18.43
N ASP A 88 13.93 1.03 -17.29
CA ASP A 88 14.80 0.38 -16.29
C ASP A 88 14.64 -1.14 -16.21
N GLY A 89 14.01 -1.76 -17.19
CA GLY A 89 14.04 -3.22 -17.35
C GLY A 89 13.03 -4.00 -16.51
N GLY A 90 11.91 -3.44 -16.12
CA GLY A 90 10.84 -4.24 -15.54
C GLY A 90 9.78 -3.46 -14.78
N PRO A 91 8.59 -4.01 -14.67
CA PRO A 91 7.53 -3.40 -13.89
C PRO A 91 7.95 -3.34 -12.42
N TRP A 92 8.03 -2.12 -11.90
CA TRP A 92 8.26 -1.90 -10.49
C TRP A 92 6.94 -1.63 -9.80
N GLY A 93 6.60 -2.48 -8.90
CA GLY A 93 5.33 -2.37 -8.24
C GLY A 93 5.42 -1.99 -6.78
N GLY A 94 5.02 -0.79 -6.46
CA GLY A 94 4.85 -0.36 -5.07
C GLY A 94 3.50 -0.74 -4.48
N GLY A 95 2.48 -1.05 -5.27
CA GLY A 95 1.15 -1.12 -4.74
C GLY A 95 0.07 -1.81 -5.54
N GLY A 96 0.40 -2.75 -6.41
CA GLY A 96 -0.62 -3.65 -6.99
C GLY A 96 -1.33 -3.16 -8.24
N GLY A 97 -0.78 -2.20 -8.95
CA GLY A 97 -1.28 -1.78 -10.27
C GLY A 97 -0.40 -2.25 -11.43
N TRP A 98 0.41 -3.19 -11.21
CA TRP A 98 1.58 -3.57 -11.98
C TRP A 98 1.21 -4.34 -13.23
N GLY A 99 1.12 -3.69 -14.31
CA GLY A 99 0.83 -4.30 -15.60
C GLY A 99 -0.64 -4.33 -15.99
N GLY A 100 -1.54 -3.74 -15.21
CA GLY A 100 -2.95 -3.66 -15.59
C GLY A 100 -3.70 -2.49 -14.96
N ARG A 101 -4.59 -1.88 -15.71
CA ARG A 101 -5.50 -0.83 -15.22
C ARG A 101 -6.49 -1.36 -14.17
N GLU A 102 -6.64 -2.67 -14.06
CA GLU A 102 -7.62 -3.34 -13.22
C GLU A 102 -7.09 -3.74 -11.84
N ALA A 103 -5.77 -3.90 -11.71
CA ALA A 103 -5.17 -4.17 -10.42
C ALA A 103 -5.21 -2.89 -9.57
N GLY A 104 -5.43 -3.05 -8.29
CA GLY A 104 -5.54 -1.95 -7.35
C GLY A 104 -5.17 -2.41 -5.96
N MET A 105 -5.52 -1.60 -4.98
CA MET A 105 -5.24 -1.89 -3.59
C MET A 105 -6.40 -1.48 -2.70
N VAL A 106 -6.50 -2.12 -1.55
CA VAL A 106 -7.35 -1.66 -0.45
C VAL A 106 -6.44 -1.11 0.65
N VAL A 107 -6.72 0.11 1.09
CA VAL A 107 -5.91 0.82 2.09
C VAL A 107 -6.76 1.30 3.24
N ALA A 108 -6.17 1.37 4.43
CA ALA A 108 -6.75 2.04 5.59
C ALA A 108 -5.65 2.56 6.52
N ALA A 109 -5.99 3.55 7.34
CA ALA A 109 -5.09 4.05 8.38
C ALA A 109 -5.88 4.37 9.66
N SER A 110 -5.21 4.25 10.81
CA SER A 110 -5.81 4.55 12.12
C SER A 110 -6.07 6.04 12.34
N HIS A 111 -5.35 6.91 11.63
CA HIS A 111 -5.47 8.36 11.68
C HIS A 111 -5.49 8.94 10.26
N VAL A 112 -6.12 10.10 10.10
CA VAL A 112 -6.06 10.88 8.86
C VAL A 112 -4.59 11.18 8.52
N GLY A 113 -4.25 11.26 7.26
CA GLY A 113 -2.88 11.54 6.83
C GLY A 113 -2.61 11.14 5.38
N SER A 114 -3.67 10.92 4.60
CA SER A 114 -3.55 10.64 3.17
C SER A 114 -4.75 11.20 2.41
N VAL A 115 -4.51 11.60 1.18
CA VAL A 115 -5.54 12.02 0.22
C VAL A 115 -5.36 11.29 -1.10
N ALA A 116 -6.45 11.10 -1.82
CA ALA A 116 -6.46 10.60 -3.18
C ALA A 116 -7.36 11.49 -4.05
N TYR A 117 -7.16 11.46 -5.35
CA TYR A 117 -7.93 12.28 -6.29
C TYR A 117 -8.79 11.39 -7.20
N ALA A 118 -10.11 11.54 -7.08
CA ALA A 118 -11.10 10.80 -7.87
C ALA A 118 -11.29 11.42 -9.26
N GLN A 119 -10.20 11.55 -10.01
CA GLN A 119 -10.17 12.15 -11.35
C GLN A 119 -9.15 11.45 -12.25
N SER A 120 -9.24 11.72 -13.55
CA SER A 120 -8.20 11.37 -14.52
C SER A 120 -7.23 12.54 -14.67
N PHE A 121 -5.99 12.24 -14.99
CA PHE A 121 -4.93 13.22 -15.22
C PHE A 121 -4.42 13.10 -16.66
N ALA A 122 -4.06 14.22 -17.27
CA ALA A 122 -3.36 14.24 -18.53
C ALA A 122 -1.87 13.96 -18.31
N GLY A 123 -1.32 13.02 -19.06
CA GLY A 123 0.07 12.57 -18.91
C GLY A 123 0.20 11.22 -18.16
N ALA A 124 1.35 10.59 -18.33
CA ALA A 124 1.68 9.35 -17.66
C ALA A 124 2.46 9.63 -16.37
N PRO A 125 2.35 8.77 -15.35
CA PRO A 125 3.25 8.82 -14.20
C PRO A 125 4.71 8.74 -14.65
N ARG A 126 5.59 9.45 -13.96
CA ARG A 126 7.04 9.39 -14.16
C ARG A 126 7.63 8.20 -13.43
N ARG A 127 8.95 8.06 -13.48
CA ARG A 127 9.71 7.01 -12.82
C ARG A 127 9.26 6.81 -11.37
N TYR A 128 9.11 5.57 -10.95
CA TYR A 128 8.58 5.16 -9.64
C TYR A 128 7.16 5.66 -9.31
N GLY A 129 6.36 5.95 -10.33
CA GLY A 129 5.00 6.42 -10.13
C GLY A 129 4.90 7.87 -9.67
N ASP A 130 5.94 8.69 -9.85
CA ASP A 130 5.91 10.10 -9.51
C ASP A 130 4.89 10.85 -10.38
N CYS A 131 4.04 11.66 -9.73
CA CYS A 131 2.98 12.44 -10.36
C CYS A 131 3.05 13.93 -9.98
N GLU A 132 4.18 14.43 -9.46
CA GLU A 132 4.28 15.85 -9.08
C GLU A 132 4.03 16.81 -10.24
N HIS A 133 4.39 16.42 -11.46
CA HIS A 133 4.18 17.22 -12.66
C HIS A 133 2.71 17.46 -13.03
N VAL A 134 1.77 16.70 -12.46
CA VAL A 134 0.33 16.90 -12.65
C VAL A 134 -0.35 17.59 -11.47
N ARG A 135 0.39 18.11 -10.51
CA ARG A 135 -0.16 18.75 -9.31
C ARG A 135 -1.13 19.89 -9.62
N GLU A 136 -0.84 20.70 -10.63
CA GLU A 136 -1.69 21.80 -11.06
C GLU A 136 -3.04 21.34 -11.65
N GLN A 137 -3.14 20.07 -12.05
CA GLN A 137 -4.38 19.46 -12.53
C GLN A 137 -5.27 18.96 -11.37
N CYS A 138 -4.77 18.94 -10.14
CA CYS A 138 -5.54 18.45 -8.99
C CYS A 138 -6.75 19.34 -8.72
N ASP A 139 -7.94 18.83 -8.96
CA ASP A 139 -9.20 19.50 -8.65
C ASP A 139 -9.53 19.31 -7.15
N PRO A 140 -9.60 20.39 -6.36
CA PRO A 140 -10.00 20.31 -4.96
C PRO A 140 -11.35 19.64 -4.74
N ALA A 141 -12.30 19.77 -5.68
CA ALA A 141 -13.61 19.14 -5.62
C ALA A 141 -13.56 17.61 -5.82
N ARG A 142 -12.47 17.10 -6.39
CA ARG A 142 -12.21 15.65 -6.57
C ARG A 142 -11.27 15.07 -5.53
N ARG A 143 -10.83 15.89 -4.57
CA ARG A 143 -9.96 15.47 -3.49
C ARG A 143 -10.73 14.69 -2.44
N VAL A 144 -10.29 13.47 -2.17
CA VAL A 144 -10.86 12.57 -1.17
C VAL A 144 -9.87 12.42 -0.02
N VAL A 145 -10.19 12.95 1.15
CA VAL A 145 -9.44 12.71 2.38
C VAL A 145 -9.75 11.28 2.85
N LEU A 146 -8.73 10.46 3.00
CA LEU A 146 -8.91 9.09 3.51
C LEU A 146 -9.13 9.15 5.01
N ALA A 147 -10.39 8.96 5.43
CA ALA A 147 -10.81 9.07 6.81
C ALA A 147 -10.18 7.98 7.69
N ALA A 148 -9.86 8.33 8.94
CA ALA A 148 -9.37 7.39 9.95
C ALA A 148 -10.34 6.21 10.13
N GLY A 149 -9.81 5.01 10.35
CA GLY A 149 -10.61 3.81 10.57
C GLY A 149 -11.52 3.41 9.40
N THR A 150 -11.20 3.84 8.18
CA THR A 150 -12.01 3.58 6.99
C THR A 150 -11.17 2.93 5.90
N ALA A 151 -11.68 1.85 5.32
CA ALA A 151 -11.07 1.19 4.17
C ALA A 151 -11.51 1.88 2.87
N TYR A 152 -10.55 2.04 1.96
CA TYR A 152 -10.74 2.58 0.61
C TYR A 152 -10.11 1.67 -0.42
N GLN A 153 -10.80 1.48 -1.54
CA GLN A 153 -10.21 0.92 -2.74
C GLN A 153 -9.61 2.05 -3.57
N LEU A 154 -8.37 1.87 -3.96
CA LEU A 154 -7.66 2.73 -4.90
C LEU A 154 -7.30 1.92 -6.14
N GLY A 155 -7.68 2.40 -7.31
CA GLY A 155 -7.24 1.82 -8.58
C GLY A 155 -5.73 2.00 -8.78
N GLY A 156 -5.11 1.19 -9.64
CA GLY A 156 -3.65 1.22 -9.86
C GLY A 156 -3.09 2.57 -10.31
N LEU A 157 -3.92 3.40 -10.96
CA LEU A 157 -3.56 4.75 -11.40
C LEU A 157 -4.23 5.85 -10.54
N ALA A 158 -4.69 5.53 -9.34
CA ALA A 158 -5.24 6.54 -8.43
C ALA A 158 -4.10 7.40 -7.86
N VAL A 159 -4.03 8.64 -8.31
CA VAL A 159 -3.05 9.60 -7.80
C VAL A 159 -3.39 9.95 -6.35
N HIS A 160 -2.40 9.83 -5.49
CA HIS A 160 -2.56 10.08 -4.06
C HIS A 160 -1.28 10.60 -3.43
N GLU A 161 -1.41 11.14 -2.23
CA GLU A 161 -0.25 11.57 -1.44
C GLU A 161 -0.50 11.43 0.06
N THR A 162 0.60 11.42 0.83
CA THR A 162 0.55 11.46 2.29
C THR A 162 0.62 12.91 2.77
N LEU A 163 -0.26 13.26 3.68
CA LEU A 163 -0.26 14.56 4.36
C LEU A 163 0.64 14.55 5.60
N PRO A 164 1.13 15.72 6.05
CA PRO A 164 1.73 15.85 7.37
C PRO A 164 0.74 15.46 8.47
N ALA A 165 1.25 14.85 9.54
CA ALA A 165 0.45 14.59 10.74
C ALA A 165 0.11 15.91 11.44
N GLU A 166 -1.13 16.06 11.87
CA GLU A 166 -1.57 17.27 12.60
C GLU A 166 -1.03 17.30 14.03
N HIS A 167 -0.90 16.09 14.63
CA HIS A 167 -0.43 15.89 16.00
C HIS A 167 0.57 14.73 16.07
N ASP A 168 1.33 14.69 17.14
CA ASP A 168 2.13 13.53 17.51
C ASP A 168 1.23 12.31 17.70
N GLN A 169 1.53 11.19 17.02
CA GLN A 169 0.66 10.01 17.04
C GLN A 169 1.41 8.72 16.72
N VAL A 170 0.96 7.61 17.25
CA VAL A 170 1.28 6.30 16.71
C VAL A 170 0.29 6.00 15.61
N ARG A 171 0.73 6.10 14.36
CA ARG A 171 -0.13 5.85 13.20
C ARG A 171 0.09 4.45 12.66
N GLN A 172 -1.01 3.73 12.48
CA GLN A 172 -1.04 2.43 11.80
C GLN A 172 -1.56 2.63 10.38
N PHE A 173 -0.89 2.01 9.43
CA PHE A 173 -1.30 1.94 8.04
C PHE A 173 -1.33 0.50 7.59
N VAL A 174 -2.35 0.12 6.85
CA VAL A 174 -2.45 -1.20 6.21
C VAL A 174 -2.83 -1.05 4.74
N ARG A 175 -2.19 -1.85 3.90
CA ARG A 175 -2.49 -1.95 2.48
C ARG A 175 -2.49 -3.41 2.07
N LEU A 176 -3.53 -3.80 1.37
CA LEU A 176 -3.64 -5.07 0.69
C LEU A 176 -3.64 -4.80 -0.82
N SER A 177 -2.53 -5.11 -1.47
CA SER A 177 -2.40 -5.00 -2.92
C SER A 177 -2.94 -6.27 -3.58
N MET A 178 -3.67 -6.10 -4.68
CA MET A 178 -4.28 -7.21 -5.40
C MET A 178 -3.22 -8.04 -6.12
N PRO A 179 -3.51 -9.32 -6.42
CA PRO A 179 -2.63 -10.17 -7.18
C PRO A 179 -2.24 -9.55 -8.51
N SER A 180 -0.96 -9.66 -8.84
CA SER A 180 -0.43 -9.23 -10.14
C SER A 180 0.74 -10.12 -10.52
N GLY A 181 0.99 -10.32 -11.80
CA GLY A 181 2.17 -11.02 -12.31
C GLY A 181 3.44 -10.17 -12.34
N ALA A 182 3.42 -8.99 -11.73
CA ALA A 182 4.55 -8.08 -11.73
C ALA A 182 5.69 -8.56 -10.83
N ALA A 183 6.88 -8.04 -11.10
CA ALA A 183 8.08 -8.37 -10.36
C ALA A 183 7.98 -7.92 -8.89
N TRP A 184 8.32 -8.80 -7.96
CA TRP A 184 8.33 -8.53 -6.53
C TRP A 184 9.74 -8.08 -6.09
N PRO A 185 9.91 -6.87 -5.52
CA PRO A 185 11.21 -6.38 -5.13
C PRO A 185 11.83 -7.19 -3.99
N VAL A 186 13.09 -7.62 -4.15
CA VAL A 186 13.83 -8.42 -3.14
C VAL A 186 13.97 -7.69 -1.79
N SER A 187 13.81 -6.36 -1.77
CA SER A 187 13.81 -5.57 -0.53
C SER A 187 12.50 -5.64 0.25
N CYS A 188 11.49 -6.31 -0.28
CA CYS A 188 10.22 -6.49 0.41
C CYS A 188 10.32 -7.59 1.48
N THR A 189 9.37 -7.59 2.41
CA THR A 189 9.36 -8.56 3.51
C THR A 189 8.98 -9.94 3.00
N PRO A 190 9.85 -10.97 3.10
CA PRO A 190 9.45 -12.33 2.76
C PRO A 190 8.43 -12.84 3.78
N ASN A 191 7.54 -13.73 3.34
CA ASN A 191 6.65 -14.42 4.26
C ASN A 191 7.40 -15.58 4.93
N PRO A 192 7.53 -15.59 6.26
CA PRO A 192 8.27 -16.65 6.97
C PRO A 192 7.60 -18.04 6.89
N LEU A 193 6.37 -18.13 6.42
CA LEU A 193 5.70 -19.39 6.13
C LEU A 193 6.04 -19.94 4.73
N GLY A 194 6.99 -19.32 4.03
CA GLY A 194 7.45 -19.78 2.72
C GLY A 194 6.50 -19.48 1.56
N ILE A 195 5.52 -18.58 1.74
CA ILE A 195 4.63 -18.18 0.65
C ILE A 195 5.44 -17.38 -0.39
N PRO A 196 5.56 -17.88 -1.63
CA PRO A 196 6.31 -17.20 -2.67
C PRO A 196 5.54 -15.99 -3.21
N PRO A 197 6.21 -15.00 -3.81
CA PRO A 197 5.55 -13.95 -4.57
C PRO A 197 4.84 -14.54 -5.79
N GLY A 198 3.77 -13.89 -6.23
CA GLY A 198 2.99 -14.31 -7.41
C GLY A 198 3.63 -13.94 -8.77
N GLY A 199 4.75 -13.23 -8.75
CA GLY A 199 5.52 -12.80 -9.92
C GLY A 199 7.02 -13.02 -9.74
N PRO A 200 7.85 -12.73 -10.76
CA PRO A 200 9.29 -12.92 -10.67
C PRO A 200 9.93 -12.00 -9.63
N MET A 201 11.09 -12.38 -9.12
CA MET A 201 11.88 -11.52 -8.24
C MET A 201 12.53 -10.40 -9.04
N ALA A 202 12.44 -9.17 -8.55
CA ALA A 202 13.06 -7.99 -9.15
C ALA A 202 14.26 -7.50 -8.37
N LEU A 203 15.08 -6.70 -9.02
CA LEU A 203 16.25 -6.06 -8.42
C LEU A 203 15.89 -5.20 -7.20
N PRO A 204 16.87 -4.92 -6.31
CA PRO A 204 16.66 -4.11 -5.12
C PRO A 204 16.11 -2.72 -5.44
N ARG A 205 15.32 -2.19 -4.53
CA ARG A 205 14.86 -0.79 -4.59
C ARG A 205 16.02 0.19 -4.62
N PRO A 206 15.90 1.30 -5.37
CA PRO A 206 16.84 2.40 -5.24
C PRO A 206 16.85 2.98 -3.81
N PRO A 207 17.99 3.51 -3.36
CA PRO A 207 18.20 3.95 -1.98
C PRO A 207 17.33 5.12 -1.50
N SER A 208 16.62 5.82 -2.38
CA SER A 208 15.74 6.95 -2.04
C SER A 208 14.47 6.58 -1.26
N PHE A 209 14.13 5.30 -1.19
CA PHE A 209 13.09 4.82 -0.30
C PHE A 209 13.70 4.52 1.05
N THR A 210 13.65 5.50 1.94
CA THR A 210 14.09 5.48 3.34
C THR A 210 14.06 4.10 3.99
N ARG A 211 15.17 3.75 4.63
CA ARG A 211 15.43 2.56 5.42
C ARG A 211 14.17 1.89 5.98
N TRP A 212 13.61 0.99 5.20
CA TRP A 212 12.61 0.07 5.69
C TRP A 212 13.34 -1.00 6.53
N VAL A 213 13.06 -1.04 7.81
CA VAL A 213 13.54 -2.12 8.68
C VAL A 213 12.34 -3.02 8.95
N PRO A 214 12.32 -4.26 8.42
CA PRO A 214 11.27 -5.21 8.73
C PRO A 214 11.23 -5.50 10.24
N THR A 215 10.05 -5.71 10.79
CA THR A 215 9.94 -6.33 12.10
C THR A 215 10.37 -7.79 11.96
N THR A 216 11.55 -8.11 12.47
CA THR A 216 11.95 -9.51 12.63
C THR A 216 11.20 -10.06 13.84
N ALA A 217 10.61 -11.25 13.72
CA ALA A 217 10.10 -11.97 14.86
C ALA A 217 11.24 -12.07 15.89
N ARG A 218 11.09 -11.46 17.05
CA ARG A 218 11.98 -11.75 18.16
C ARG A 218 11.80 -13.24 18.47
N ARG A 219 12.88 -13.99 18.40
CA ARG A 219 12.95 -15.39 18.83
C ARG A 219 12.63 -15.50 20.32
#